data_780a7afc15f30bbabb36f3b31a0e8058
#
_entry.id   780a7afc15f30bbabb36f3b31a0e8058
#
_cell.length_a   1.000
_cell.length_b   1.000
_cell.length_c   1.000
_cell.angle_alpha   90.00
_cell.angle_beta   90.00
_cell.angle_gamma   90.00
#
_symmetry.space_group_name_H-M   'P 1'
#
loop_
_entity.id
_entity.type
_entity.pdbx_description
1 polymer ?
#
loop_
_entity_poly.entity_id
_entity_poly.type
_entity_poly.pdbx_seq_one_letter_code
_entity_poly.pdbx_strand_id
1 'polypeptide(L)'
;MKTLNFSQKGVSLIELLIAMTLAIIIVLAMSRVFITTGKLTAESSLGAGTDSTLMLGLISIDKIMQSIGYDSATPLAYDTNFAVRATDGTLIAKDTAGPIFVWKTGSNCQALANETNGLNLYTSYSCSGATIPSTGASKTLLMPIKSANTAIKNSTNRIGEFEFKVRDVANCTPFGIINSKAAVSGLVGKFTVEATAYSYAASSDSVARPIRNTTCLLNP
;
A
#
# COMPACT_ATOMS: atom_id res chain seq x y z
N MET A 1 -2.14 47.72 -60.97
CA MET A 1 -1.60 47.29 -59.70
C MET A 1 -1.64 48.46 -58.70
N LYS A 2 -2.48 48.34 -57.65
CA LYS A 2 -2.59 49.38 -56.60
C LYS A 2 -1.59 49.05 -55.51
N THR A 3 -0.52 49.82 -55.40
CA THR A 3 0.43 49.75 -54.31
C THR A 3 -0.20 50.28 -53.04
N LEU A 4 -0.43 49.41 -52.05
CA LEU A 4 -0.86 49.79 -50.72
C LEU A 4 0.36 50.38 -49.99
N ASN A 5 0.41 51.68 -49.86
CA ASN A 5 1.38 52.37 -49.05
C ASN A 5 0.99 52.19 -47.57
N PHE A 6 1.65 51.26 -46.89
CA PHE A 6 1.59 51.16 -45.42
C PHE A 6 2.41 52.30 -44.82
N SER A 7 1.74 53.27 -44.25
CA SER A 7 2.36 54.31 -43.46
C SER A 7 2.90 53.67 -42.17
N GLN A 8 4.21 53.50 -42.06
CA GLN A 8 4.89 53.09 -40.82
C GLN A 8 4.80 54.26 -39.80
N LYS A 9 3.89 54.09 -38.84
CA LYS A 9 3.87 54.97 -37.66
C LYS A 9 4.93 54.45 -36.66
N GLY A 10 5.90 55.28 -36.32
CA GLY A 10 6.89 54.89 -35.32
C GLY A 10 6.24 54.65 -33.95
N VAL A 11 6.63 53.59 -33.28
CA VAL A 11 6.17 53.26 -31.92
C VAL A 11 6.71 54.29 -30.95
N SER A 12 5.86 54.83 -30.09
CA SER A 12 6.24 55.80 -29.07
C SER A 12 7.07 55.05 -27.98
N LEU A 13 8.10 55.72 -27.45
CA LEU A 13 8.97 55.21 -26.40
C LEU A 13 8.15 54.79 -25.14
N ILE A 14 7.06 55.50 -24.86
CA ILE A 14 6.16 55.19 -23.73
C ILE A 14 5.33 53.90 -24.01
N GLU A 15 4.95 53.69 -25.25
CA GLU A 15 4.20 52.48 -25.65
C GLU A 15 5.06 51.22 -25.51
N LEU A 16 6.35 51.35 -25.83
CA LEU A 16 7.32 50.26 -25.64
C LEU A 16 7.58 49.96 -24.17
N LEU A 17 7.64 50.99 -23.32
CA LEU A 17 7.80 50.85 -21.87
C LEU A 17 6.59 50.13 -21.23
N ILE A 18 5.37 50.52 -21.61
CA ILE A 18 4.14 49.89 -21.14
C ILE A 18 4.07 48.43 -21.61
N ALA A 19 4.41 48.15 -22.87
CA ALA A 19 4.43 46.80 -23.40
C ALA A 19 5.43 45.87 -22.67
N MET A 20 6.64 46.38 -22.35
CA MET A 20 7.64 45.63 -21.57
C MET A 20 7.17 45.33 -20.15
N THR A 21 6.57 46.31 -19.45
CA THR A 21 6.07 46.08 -18.09
C THR A 21 4.94 45.07 -18.06
N LEU A 22 3.99 45.13 -18.98
CA LEU A 22 2.93 44.12 -19.13
C LEU A 22 3.47 42.71 -19.46
N ALA A 23 4.45 42.65 -20.37
CA ALA A 23 5.09 41.40 -20.73
C ALA A 23 5.76 40.70 -19.52
N ILE A 24 6.47 41.48 -18.68
CA ILE A 24 7.12 40.95 -17.46
C ILE A 24 6.06 40.40 -16.47
N ILE A 25 4.95 41.15 -16.27
CA ILE A 25 3.88 40.70 -15.38
C ILE A 25 3.27 39.38 -15.86
N ILE A 26 3.00 39.26 -17.17
CA ILE A 26 2.44 38.03 -17.77
C ILE A 26 3.43 36.86 -17.60
N VAL A 27 4.71 37.07 -17.87
CA VAL A 27 5.73 36.02 -17.73
C VAL A 27 5.84 35.54 -16.27
N LEU A 28 5.83 36.47 -15.29
CA LEU A 28 5.85 36.12 -13.88
C LEU A 28 4.60 35.34 -13.43
N ALA A 29 3.43 35.74 -13.94
CA ALA A 29 2.18 35.03 -13.65
C ALA A 29 2.20 33.61 -14.25
N MET A 30 2.62 33.45 -15.51
CA MET A 30 2.75 32.14 -16.16
C MET A 30 3.76 31.24 -15.48
N SER A 31 4.90 31.80 -15.01
CA SER A 31 5.92 31.03 -14.30
C SER A 31 5.37 30.44 -13.00
N ARG A 32 4.55 31.16 -12.25
CA ARG A 32 3.90 30.65 -11.03
C ARG A 32 2.94 29.51 -11.35
N VAL A 33 2.10 29.65 -12.37
CA VAL A 33 1.17 28.61 -12.82
C VAL A 33 1.93 27.36 -13.24
N PHE A 34 3.02 27.52 -14.00
CA PHE A 34 3.86 26.41 -14.45
C PHE A 34 4.48 25.63 -13.30
N ILE A 35 5.05 26.33 -12.30
CA ILE A 35 5.64 25.69 -11.11
C ILE A 35 4.56 24.94 -10.32
N THR A 36 3.38 25.54 -10.13
CA THR A 36 2.29 24.92 -9.37
C THR A 36 1.76 23.68 -10.09
N THR A 37 1.52 23.79 -11.41
CA THR A 37 1.06 22.66 -12.22
C THR A 37 2.09 21.54 -12.25
N GLY A 38 3.37 21.86 -12.38
CA GLY A 38 4.47 20.90 -12.34
C GLY A 38 4.52 20.12 -11.02
N LYS A 39 4.35 20.79 -9.88
CA LYS A 39 4.28 20.15 -8.57
C LYS A 39 3.07 19.23 -8.46
N LEU A 40 1.88 19.71 -8.83
CA LEU A 40 0.65 18.90 -8.80
C LEU A 40 0.74 17.67 -9.68
N THR A 41 1.33 17.79 -10.87
CA THR A 41 1.52 16.67 -11.78
C THR A 41 2.50 15.64 -11.21
N ALA A 42 3.60 16.09 -10.61
CA ALA A 42 4.58 15.21 -9.97
C ALA A 42 3.96 14.49 -8.75
N GLU A 43 3.24 15.18 -7.90
CA GLU A 43 2.54 14.59 -6.75
C GLU A 43 1.46 13.61 -7.17
N SER A 44 0.67 13.93 -8.18
CA SER A 44 -0.37 13.04 -8.73
C SER A 44 0.24 11.77 -9.33
N SER A 45 1.34 11.90 -10.07
CA SER A 45 2.05 10.75 -10.65
C SER A 45 2.65 9.84 -9.57
N LEU A 46 3.25 10.42 -8.52
CA LEU A 46 3.77 9.67 -7.37
C LEU A 46 2.64 8.96 -6.62
N GLY A 47 1.55 9.65 -6.37
CA GLY A 47 0.37 9.09 -5.70
C GLY A 47 -0.21 7.91 -6.48
N ALA A 48 -0.51 8.09 -7.76
CA ALA A 48 -1.05 7.03 -8.60
C ALA A 48 -0.12 5.81 -8.71
N GLY A 49 1.19 6.05 -8.84
CA GLY A 49 2.19 4.98 -8.88
C GLY A 49 2.30 4.20 -7.58
N THR A 50 2.17 4.89 -6.44
CA THR A 50 2.19 4.26 -5.11
C THR A 50 0.93 3.45 -4.89
N ASP A 51 -0.25 4.02 -5.15
CA ASP A 51 -1.53 3.36 -4.94
C ASP A 51 -1.67 2.10 -5.81
N SER A 52 -1.23 2.16 -7.07
CA SER A 52 -1.19 0.99 -7.96
C SER A 52 -0.30 -0.12 -7.41
N THR A 53 0.88 0.22 -6.89
CA THR A 53 1.81 -0.75 -6.30
C THR A 53 1.23 -1.37 -5.03
N LEU A 54 0.59 -0.57 -4.16
CA LEU A 54 -0.07 -1.03 -2.95
C LEU A 54 -1.24 -1.97 -3.24
N MET A 55 -2.06 -1.64 -4.24
CA MET A 55 -3.16 -2.51 -4.69
C MET A 55 -2.66 -3.86 -5.19
N LEU A 56 -1.61 -3.90 -6.00
CA LEU A 56 -0.99 -5.15 -6.45
C LEU A 56 -0.43 -5.95 -5.26
N GLY A 57 0.18 -5.27 -4.30
CA GLY A 57 0.65 -5.86 -3.05
C GLY A 57 -0.48 -6.50 -2.26
N LEU A 58 -1.59 -5.80 -2.06
CA LEU A 58 -2.76 -6.31 -1.35
C LEU A 58 -3.41 -7.50 -2.05
N ILE A 59 -3.48 -7.50 -3.39
CA ILE A 59 -3.97 -8.66 -4.16
C ILE A 59 -3.05 -9.87 -3.99
N SER A 60 -1.73 -9.64 -3.98
CA SER A 60 -0.76 -10.71 -3.75
C SER A 60 -0.87 -11.29 -2.34
N ILE A 61 -1.02 -10.42 -1.32
CA ILE A 61 -1.28 -10.82 0.06
C ILE A 61 -2.57 -11.65 0.15
N ASP A 62 -3.65 -11.18 -0.48
CA ASP A 62 -4.93 -11.88 -0.47
C ASP A 62 -4.82 -13.31 -1.03
N LYS A 63 -4.15 -13.47 -2.16
CA LYS A 63 -3.88 -14.81 -2.75
C LYS A 63 -3.10 -15.71 -1.80
N ILE A 64 -2.09 -15.18 -1.13
CA ILE A 64 -1.29 -15.94 -0.17
C ILE A 64 -2.16 -16.34 1.03
N MET A 65 -2.92 -15.39 1.59
CA MET A 65 -3.77 -15.63 2.75
C MET A 65 -4.91 -16.62 2.46
N GLN A 66 -5.47 -16.62 1.25
CA GLN A 66 -6.49 -17.57 0.85
C GLN A 66 -6.01 -19.03 0.86
N SER A 67 -4.72 -19.27 0.75
CA SER A 67 -4.15 -20.62 0.84
C SER A 67 -3.98 -21.15 2.27
N ILE A 68 -4.14 -20.27 3.27
CA ILE A 68 -3.94 -20.64 4.68
C ILE A 68 -5.08 -21.53 5.16
N GLY A 69 -4.73 -22.66 5.76
CA GLY A 69 -5.67 -23.64 6.27
C GLY A 69 -6.10 -24.70 5.26
N TYR A 70 -5.74 -24.58 3.98
CA TYR A 70 -6.12 -25.58 2.95
C TYR A 70 -5.57 -26.98 3.23
N ASP A 71 -4.37 -27.07 3.78
CA ASP A 71 -3.70 -28.34 4.11
C ASP A 71 -3.77 -28.68 5.62
N SER A 72 -4.67 -28.05 6.36
CA SER A 72 -4.82 -28.28 7.79
C SER A 72 -5.85 -29.38 8.03
N ALA A 73 -5.43 -30.48 8.64
CA ALA A 73 -6.32 -31.56 9.08
C ALA A 73 -7.08 -31.23 10.39
N THR A 74 -6.74 -30.09 11.02
CA THR A 74 -7.34 -29.65 12.28
C THR A 74 -7.78 -28.19 12.18
N PRO A 75 -8.80 -27.78 12.91
CA PRO A 75 -9.22 -26.37 12.95
C PRO A 75 -8.08 -25.44 13.27
N LEU A 76 -8.02 -24.30 12.58
CA LEU A 76 -7.01 -23.27 12.81
C LEU A 76 -7.17 -22.67 14.20
N ALA A 77 -6.05 -22.50 14.90
CA ALA A 77 -5.97 -21.84 16.21
C ALA A 77 -4.96 -20.67 16.15
N TYR A 78 -5.36 -19.54 16.71
CA TYR A 78 -4.48 -18.39 16.85
C TYR A 78 -3.29 -18.72 17.78
N ASP A 79 -2.11 -18.21 17.47
CA ASP A 79 -0.81 -18.50 18.09
C ASP A 79 -0.21 -19.88 17.78
N THR A 80 -1.01 -20.86 17.42
CA THR A 80 -0.52 -22.21 17.08
C THR A 80 -0.31 -22.37 15.58
N ASN A 81 -1.33 -22.05 14.77
CA ASN A 81 -1.30 -22.21 13.33
C ASN A 81 -0.97 -20.90 12.60
N PHE A 82 -1.38 -19.78 13.17
CA PHE A 82 -1.12 -18.45 12.62
C PHE A 82 -1.15 -17.41 13.76
N ALA A 83 -0.44 -16.30 13.56
CA ALA A 83 -0.37 -15.21 14.55
C ALA A 83 0.01 -13.88 13.90
N VAL A 84 -0.37 -12.78 14.55
CA VAL A 84 0.24 -11.47 14.32
C VAL A 84 1.29 -11.25 15.40
N ARG A 85 2.47 -10.79 14.98
CA ARG A 85 3.60 -10.57 15.91
C ARG A 85 4.19 -9.18 15.71
N ALA A 86 4.76 -8.68 16.80
CA ALA A 86 5.62 -7.49 16.79
C ALA A 86 7.01 -7.84 16.21
N THR A 87 7.81 -6.84 15.96
CA THR A 87 9.18 -7.00 15.41
C THR A 87 10.13 -7.74 16.34
N ASP A 88 9.87 -7.71 17.64
CA ASP A 88 10.60 -8.45 18.67
C ASP A 88 10.12 -9.91 18.85
N GLY A 89 9.09 -10.31 18.08
CA GLY A 89 8.50 -11.64 18.15
C GLY A 89 7.38 -11.80 19.17
N THR A 90 7.05 -10.76 19.95
CA THR A 90 5.93 -10.82 20.89
C THR A 90 4.61 -11.03 20.18
N LEU A 91 3.76 -11.88 20.76
CA LEU A 91 2.41 -12.13 20.26
C LEU A 91 1.55 -10.87 20.43
N ILE A 92 0.92 -10.45 19.35
CA ILE A 92 -0.06 -9.37 19.37
C ILE A 92 -1.45 -9.98 19.55
N ALA A 93 -2.25 -9.42 20.43
CA ALA A 93 -3.61 -9.89 20.67
C ALA A 93 -4.48 -9.74 19.40
N LYS A 94 -5.49 -10.61 19.26
CA LYS A 94 -6.52 -10.47 18.23
C LYS A 94 -7.16 -9.07 18.32
N ASP A 95 -7.65 -8.56 17.20
CA ASP A 95 -8.18 -7.20 17.05
C ASP A 95 -7.15 -6.06 17.20
N THR A 96 -5.88 -6.38 17.37
CA THR A 96 -4.77 -5.42 17.36
C THR A 96 -3.93 -5.60 16.11
N ALA A 97 -3.51 -4.49 15.50
CA ALA A 97 -2.68 -4.51 14.30
C ALA A 97 -1.21 -4.70 14.65
N GLY A 98 -0.49 -5.42 13.78
CA GLY A 98 0.95 -5.64 13.92
C GLY A 98 1.66 -5.76 12.57
N PRO A 99 3.00 -5.61 12.56
CA PRO A 99 3.78 -5.54 11.34
C PRO A 99 4.10 -6.89 10.70
N ILE A 100 3.95 -8.00 11.44
CA ILE A 100 4.32 -9.33 10.96
C ILE A 100 3.13 -10.27 11.12
N PHE A 101 2.76 -10.94 10.02
CA PHE A 101 1.77 -12.01 10.01
C PHE A 101 2.47 -13.33 9.69
N VAL A 102 2.34 -14.30 10.57
CA VAL A 102 2.98 -15.62 10.47
C VAL A 102 1.92 -16.71 10.36
N TRP A 103 2.17 -17.73 9.53
CA TRP A 103 1.33 -18.94 9.49
C TRP A 103 2.16 -20.19 9.24
N LYS A 104 1.62 -21.31 9.69
CA LYS A 104 2.22 -22.61 9.58
C LYS A 104 1.64 -23.38 8.40
N THR A 105 2.51 -24.03 7.64
CA THR A 105 2.15 -24.94 6.53
C THR A 105 2.91 -26.24 6.74
N GLY A 106 2.21 -27.28 7.20
CA GLY A 106 2.86 -28.55 7.60
C GLY A 106 3.82 -28.33 8.76
N SER A 107 5.09 -28.68 8.59
CA SER A 107 6.17 -28.49 9.58
C SER A 107 6.89 -27.14 9.46
N ASN A 108 6.61 -26.38 8.42
CA ASN A 108 7.29 -25.12 8.12
C ASN A 108 6.38 -23.92 8.39
N CYS A 109 6.99 -22.77 8.65
CA CYS A 109 6.32 -21.50 8.71
C CYS A 109 6.61 -20.62 7.49
N GLN A 110 5.68 -19.72 7.24
CA GLN A 110 5.81 -18.62 6.32
C GLN A 110 5.41 -17.34 7.04
N ALA A 111 5.91 -16.20 6.59
CA ALA A 111 5.55 -14.93 7.18
C ALA A 111 5.54 -13.80 6.16
N LEU A 112 4.61 -12.88 6.35
CA LEU A 112 4.61 -11.57 5.73
C LEU A 112 5.12 -10.56 6.74
N ALA A 113 6.20 -9.87 6.42
CA ALA A 113 6.79 -8.88 7.32
C ALA A 113 6.95 -7.52 6.64
N ASN A 114 6.46 -6.50 7.31
CA ASN A 114 6.69 -5.12 6.92
C ASN A 114 8.05 -4.66 7.44
N GLU A 115 8.99 -4.40 6.53
CA GLU A 115 10.35 -4.00 6.83
C GLU A 115 10.69 -2.64 6.18
N THR A 116 11.88 -2.14 6.46
CA THR A 116 12.35 -0.85 5.94
C THR A 116 12.41 -0.77 4.42
N ASN A 117 12.66 -1.90 3.75
CA ASN A 117 12.72 -2.02 2.30
C ASN A 117 11.36 -2.30 1.64
N GLY A 118 10.34 -2.62 2.42
CA GLY A 118 9.00 -2.94 1.95
C GLY A 118 8.41 -4.20 2.58
N LEU A 119 7.38 -4.73 1.93
CA LEU A 119 6.73 -5.96 2.34
C LEU A 119 7.52 -7.17 1.83
N ASN A 120 7.92 -8.03 2.73
CA ASN A 120 8.68 -9.25 2.46
C ASN A 120 7.87 -10.49 2.79
N LEU A 121 8.00 -11.51 1.93
CA LEU A 121 7.52 -12.87 2.19
C LEU A 121 8.70 -13.74 2.60
N TYR A 122 8.59 -14.34 3.76
CA TYR A 122 9.49 -15.38 4.25
C TYR A 122 8.86 -16.75 4.02
N THR A 123 9.63 -17.67 3.46
CA THR A 123 9.13 -19.01 3.11
C THR A 123 9.99 -20.10 3.73
N SER A 124 9.33 -21.22 4.08
CA SER A 124 9.98 -22.50 4.39
C SER A 124 11.02 -22.46 5.50
N TYR A 125 10.75 -21.76 6.59
CA TYR A 125 11.60 -21.85 7.80
C TYR A 125 10.95 -22.77 8.85
N SER A 126 11.82 -23.48 9.60
CA SER A 126 11.36 -24.37 10.69
C SER A 126 10.81 -23.57 11.86
N CYS A 127 9.68 -23.99 12.39
CA CYS A 127 9.02 -23.34 13.52
C CYS A 127 8.27 -24.35 14.41
N SER A 128 8.24 -24.06 15.71
CA SER A 128 7.49 -24.86 16.72
C SER A 128 6.11 -24.29 17.04
N GLY A 129 5.68 -23.24 16.34
CA GLY A 129 4.42 -22.50 16.44
C GLY A 129 4.47 -21.37 15.43
N ALA A 130 3.52 -20.46 15.44
CA ALA A 130 3.54 -19.28 14.57
C ALA A 130 4.60 -18.26 15.04
N THR A 131 5.88 -18.57 14.87
CA THR A 131 7.02 -17.74 15.28
C THR A 131 7.57 -16.89 14.14
N ILE A 132 8.23 -15.79 14.47
CA ILE A 132 8.86 -14.92 13.47
C ILE A 132 9.99 -15.65 12.70
N PRO A 133 10.33 -15.20 11.48
CA PRO A 133 11.41 -15.80 10.69
C PRO A 133 12.74 -15.76 11.44
N SER A 134 13.44 -16.89 11.44
CA SER A 134 14.82 -16.97 11.96
C SER A 134 15.82 -16.46 10.93
N THR A 135 17.02 -16.14 11.39
CA THR A 135 18.17 -15.84 10.52
C THR A 135 18.42 -17.03 9.57
N GLY A 136 18.36 -16.75 8.25
CA GLY A 136 18.52 -17.79 7.22
C GLY A 136 17.25 -18.24 6.50
N ALA A 137 16.08 -17.74 6.91
CA ALA A 137 14.85 -17.96 6.17
C ALA A 137 14.93 -17.37 4.75
N SER A 138 14.41 -18.08 3.75
CA SER A 138 14.32 -17.56 2.40
C SER A 138 13.38 -16.36 2.35
N LYS A 139 13.85 -15.25 1.77
CA LYS A 139 13.17 -13.97 1.76
C LYS A 139 12.94 -13.48 0.33
N THR A 140 11.71 -13.15 0.02
CA THR A 140 11.32 -12.56 -1.26
C THR A 140 10.64 -11.22 -1.02
N LEU A 141 11.14 -10.18 -1.66
CA LEU A 141 10.52 -8.85 -1.61
C LEU A 141 9.27 -8.87 -2.51
N LEU A 142 8.09 -8.85 -1.90
CA LEU A 142 6.80 -8.79 -2.62
C LEU A 142 6.51 -7.39 -3.13
N MET A 143 6.82 -6.39 -2.33
CA MET A 143 6.52 -5.01 -2.66
C MET A 143 7.60 -4.08 -2.11
N PRO A 144 8.41 -3.48 -3.00
CA PRO A 144 9.42 -2.50 -2.58
C PRO A 144 8.75 -1.17 -2.21
N ILE A 145 9.25 -0.52 -1.16
CA ILE A 145 8.98 0.90 -0.94
C ILE A 145 9.83 1.68 -1.94
N LYS A 146 9.18 2.44 -2.84
CA LYS A 146 9.90 3.26 -3.81
C LYS A 146 10.72 4.34 -3.09
N SER A 147 11.92 4.63 -3.59
CA SER A 147 12.84 5.62 -3.03
C SER A 147 12.21 7.01 -2.83
N ALA A 148 11.31 7.42 -3.74
CA ALA A 148 10.53 8.65 -3.60
C ALA A 148 9.64 8.63 -2.35
N ASN A 149 9.10 7.47 -1.98
CA ASN A 149 8.26 7.31 -0.80
C ASN A 149 9.08 7.34 0.49
N THR A 150 10.32 6.86 0.46
CA THR A 150 11.23 6.93 1.62
C THR A 150 11.66 8.36 1.93
N ALA A 151 11.81 9.21 0.91
CA ALA A 151 12.13 10.64 1.10
C ALA A 151 10.95 11.43 1.72
N ILE A 152 9.71 10.99 1.49
CA ILE A 152 8.48 11.61 2.01
C ILE A 152 8.06 10.96 3.32
N LYS A 153 8.47 9.70 3.54
CA LYS A 153 8.15 8.95 4.75
C LYS A 153 8.80 9.61 5.96
N ASN A 154 7.96 10.02 6.88
CA ASN A 154 8.38 10.46 8.22
C ASN A 154 7.69 9.58 9.28
N SER A 155 8.02 9.76 10.55
CA SER A 155 7.46 8.99 11.65
C SER A 155 5.93 9.09 11.80
N THR A 156 5.32 10.06 11.13
CA THR A 156 3.89 10.36 11.24
C THR A 156 3.07 9.88 10.04
N ASN A 157 3.64 9.78 8.83
CA ASN A 157 2.85 9.54 7.62
C ASN A 157 2.70 8.08 7.21
N ARG A 158 3.53 7.17 7.73
CA ARG A 158 3.42 5.71 7.55
C ARG A 158 3.28 5.22 6.10
N ILE A 159 3.65 6.03 5.11
CA ILE A 159 3.49 5.71 3.69
C ILE A 159 4.24 4.43 3.33
N GLY A 160 3.55 3.50 2.66
CA GLY A 160 4.11 2.22 2.24
C GLY A 160 4.25 1.19 3.37
N GLU A 161 3.78 1.48 4.58
CA GLU A 161 3.72 0.50 5.66
C GLU A 161 2.54 -0.46 5.49
N PHE A 162 2.74 -1.69 5.97
CA PHE A 162 1.71 -2.72 6.06
C PHE A 162 1.49 -3.11 7.50
N GLU A 163 0.23 -3.35 7.82
CA GLU A 163 -0.18 -3.93 9.09
C GLU A 163 -1.18 -5.04 8.86
N PHE A 164 -1.13 -6.01 9.74
CA PHE A 164 -2.01 -7.17 9.74
C PHE A 164 -2.79 -7.21 11.03
N LYS A 165 -4.07 -7.54 10.92
CA LYS A 165 -4.96 -7.65 12.07
C LYS A 165 -5.86 -8.87 11.89
N VAL A 166 -5.91 -9.72 12.92
CA VAL A 166 -6.76 -10.91 12.95
C VAL A 166 -7.99 -10.63 13.78
N ARG A 167 -9.14 -11.08 13.30
CA ARG A 167 -10.40 -11.03 14.04
C ARG A 167 -11.09 -12.38 14.06
N ASP A 168 -11.70 -12.72 15.20
CA ASP A 168 -12.67 -13.78 15.28
C ASP A 168 -13.98 -13.34 14.63
N VAL A 169 -14.57 -14.22 13.84
CA VAL A 169 -15.89 -14.01 13.24
C VAL A 169 -16.73 -15.26 13.44
N ALA A 170 -18.03 -15.10 13.55
CA ALA A 170 -18.92 -16.25 13.71
C ALA A 170 -18.81 -17.19 12.50
N ASN A 171 -18.85 -16.62 11.31
CA ASN A 171 -18.67 -17.32 10.03
C ASN A 171 -18.17 -16.33 8.98
N CYS A 172 -17.23 -16.75 8.17
CA CYS A 172 -16.87 -16.07 6.93
C CYS A 172 -16.70 -17.07 5.80
N THR A 173 -16.81 -16.61 4.57
CA THR A 173 -16.71 -17.45 3.38
C THR A 173 -15.41 -17.18 2.66
N PRO A 174 -14.47 -18.15 2.68
CA PRO A 174 -13.27 -18.06 1.85
C PRO A 174 -13.64 -18.05 0.36
N PHE A 175 -12.83 -17.42 -0.46
CA PHE A 175 -12.99 -17.39 -1.92
C PHE A 175 -14.30 -16.78 -2.45
N GLY A 176 -15.03 -16.02 -1.64
CA GLY A 176 -16.32 -15.44 -2.04
C GLY A 176 -17.45 -16.48 -2.29
N ILE A 177 -17.30 -17.68 -1.75
CA ILE A 177 -18.33 -18.73 -1.85
C ILE A 177 -19.56 -18.32 -1.04
N ILE A 178 -20.77 -18.47 -1.63
CA ILE A 178 -22.02 -18.10 -0.97
C ILE A 178 -22.23 -18.98 0.27
N ASN A 179 -22.54 -18.36 1.40
CA ASN A 179 -22.70 -18.98 2.73
C ASN A 179 -23.51 -20.30 2.75
N SER A 180 -24.59 -20.38 1.98
CA SER A 180 -25.46 -21.58 1.92
C SER A 180 -24.73 -22.81 1.37
N LYS A 181 -23.81 -22.63 0.44
CA LYS A 181 -23.00 -23.71 -0.13
C LYS A 181 -21.76 -24.01 0.71
N ALA A 182 -21.14 -23.00 1.31
CA ALA A 182 -20.00 -23.16 2.19
C ALA A 182 -20.37 -23.96 3.45
N ALA A 183 -21.51 -23.68 4.06
CA ALA A 183 -22.01 -24.41 5.24
C ALA A 183 -22.22 -25.90 4.98
N VAL A 184 -22.65 -26.27 3.77
CA VAL A 184 -22.84 -27.67 3.37
C VAL A 184 -21.50 -28.38 3.11
N SER A 185 -20.49 -27.65 2.64
CA SER A 185 -19.18 -28.22 2.29
C SER A 185 -18.15 -28.18 3.43
N GLY A 186 -18.49 -27.63 4.61
CA GLY A 186 -17.54 -27.42 5.70
C GLY A 186 -16.51 -26.30 5.44
N LEU A 187 -16.67 -25.55 4.36
CA LEU A 187 -15.76 -24.47 3.96
C LEU A 187 -16.09 -23.13 4.64
N VAL A 188 -16.25 -23.14 5.95
CA VAL A 188 -16.57 -21.95 6.73
C VAL A 188 -15.36 -21.51 7.55
N GLY A 189 -14.91 -20.28 7.33
CA GLY A 189 -13.86 -19.68 8.15
C GLY A 189 -14.38 -19.09 9.45
N LYS A 190 -13.56 -19.10 10.48
CA LYS A 190 -13.81 -18.46 11.79
C LYS A 190 -12.90 -17.28 12.06
N PHE A 191 -11.96 -17.02 11.16
CA PHE A 191 -11.00 -15.93 11.30
C PHE A 191 -10.95 -15.11 10.02
N THR A 192 -10.87 -13.81 10.19
CA THR A 192 -10.54 -12.89 9.10
C THR A 192 -9.21 -12.23 9.39
N VAL A 193 -8.42 -12.04 8.35
CA VAL A 193 -7.19 -11.25 8.39
C VAL A 193 -7.41 -9.99 7.58
N GLU A 194 -7.30 -8.85 8.24
CA GLU A 194 -7.31 -7.54 7.60
C GLU A 194 -5.86 -7.13 7.34
N ALA A 195 -5.50 -6.96 6.08
CA ALA A 195 -4.25 -6.35 5.66
C ALA A 195 -4.51 -4.87 5.37
N THR A 196 -3.82 -3.99 6.06
CA THR A 196 -3.90 -2.55 5.87
C THR A 196 -2.60 -2.05 5.25
N ALA A 197 -2.70 -1.31 4.15
CA ALA A 197 -1.58 -0.61 3.52
C ALA A 197 -1.82 0.89 3.61
N TYR A 198 -0.77 1.66 3.85
CA TYR A 198 -0.87 3.12 3.96
C TYR A 198 -0.44 3.78 2.66
N SER A 199 -1.41 4.36 1.94
CA SER A 199 -1.20 5.00 0.65
C SER A 199 -0.57 6.38 0.77
N TYR A 200 -0.12 6.92 -0.37
CA TYR A 200 0.40 8.29 -0.46
C TYR A 200 -0.68 9.30 -0.03
N ALA A 201 -0.31 10.19 0.88
CA ALA A 201 -1.09 11.38 1.18
C ALA A 201 -0.49 12.59 0.44
N ALA A 202 -1.34 13.46 -0.10
CA ALA A 202 -0.87 14.73 -0.67
C ALA A 202 -0.08 15.52 0.38
N SER A 203 0.84 16.36 -0.07
CA SER A 203 1.77 17.11 0.82
C SER A 203 1.08 18.00 1.86
N SER A 204 -0.21 18.31 1.67
CA SER A 204 -1.05 19.03 2.63
C SER A 204 -1.58 18.15 3.75
N ASP A 205 -1.65 16.83 3.55
CA ASP A 205 -2.20 15.88 4.52
C ASP A 205 -1.03 15.13 5.18
N SER A 206 -0.85 15.35 6.46
CA SER A 206 0.19 14.69 7.26
C SER A 206 -0.07 13.20 7.52
N VAL A 207 -1.22 12.68 7.13
CA VAL A 207 -1.65 11.30 7.43
C VAL A 207 -1.89 10.50 6.16
N ALA A 208 -1.16 9.40 6.00
CA ALA A 208 -1.39 8.44 4.92
C ALA A 208 -2.77 7.79 5.05
N ARG A 209 -3.44 7.59 3.90
CA ARG A 209 -4.77 6.97 3.88
C ARG A 209 -4.64 5.46 3.92
N PRO A 210 -5.32 4.77 4.85
CA PRO A 210 -5.30 3.31 4.90
C PRO A 210 -6.17 2.72 3.79
N ILE A 211 -5.59 1.81 3.01
CA ILE A 211 -6.29 0.92 2.09
C ILE A 211 -6.32 -0.45 2.78
N ARG A 212 -7.49 -1.07 2.86
CA ARG A 212 -7.68 -2.31 3.59
C ARG A 212 -8.20 -3.41 2.69
N ASN A 213 -7.69 -4.61 2.90
CA ASN A 213 -8.24 -5.83 2.34
C ASN A 213 -8.50 -6.83 3.46
N THR A 214 -9.61 -7.54 3.41
CA THR A 214 -10.00 -8.52 4.44
C THR A 214 -10.18 -9.87 3.79
N THR A 215 -9.39 -10.83 4.22
CA THR A 215 -9.42 -12.22 3.74
C THR A 215 -9.97 -13.13 4.83
N CYS A 216 -10.90 -14.01 4.47
CA CYS A 216 -11.39 -15.09 5.33
C CYS A 216 -10.44 -16.27 5.26
N LEU A 217 -9.93 -16.74 6.41
CA LEU A 217 -9.10 -17.92 6.47
C LEU A 217 -9.96 -19.19 6.41
N LEU A 218 -9.56 -20.15 5.58
CA LEU A 218 -10.19 -21.45 5.56
C LEU A 218 -9.97 -22.16 6.89
N ASN A 219 -11.03 -22.65 7.51
CA ASN A 219 -10.97 -23.38 8.78
C ASN A 219 -11.76 -24.67 8.61
N PRO A 220 -11.10 -25.75 8.16
CA PRO A 220 -11.71 -27.05 7.91
C PRO A 220 -12.25 -27.72 9.16
#